data_31e822dd6913bcf4d79c430d9cac3b55
#
_entry.id   31e822dd6913bcf4d79c430d9cac3b55
#
_cell.length_a   1.000
_cell.length_b   1.000
_cell.length_c   1.000
_cell.angle_alpha   90.00
_cell.angle_beta   90.00
_cell.angle_gamma   90.00
#
_symmetry.space_group_name_H-M   'P 1'
#
loop_
_entity.id
_entity.type
_entity.pdbx_description
1 polymer ?
#
loop_
_entity_poly.entity_id
_entity_poly.type
_entity_poly.pdbx_seq_one_letter_code
_entity_poly.pdbx_strand_id
1 'polypeptide(L)'
;MSALPVLATQWLARPIAYDGSQLRSHWILAEAGLVGDALVGFRGPCNVLLDEMADLADLDGPGIRADDMVHFVWESFREPDLLLAVHRQRLLSAEAAELLQVMAAPGTRVVRSGDDLFVGDGKLSISIATVSPVSSLVHFALNATQGGAPVRTAALVELGVDPDAFGRRLLDVVAAEQASIQDARAKVRPKGAWQS
;
A
#
# COMPACT_ATOMS: atom_id res chain seq x y z
N MET A 1 -19.48 23.08 -3.79
CA MET A 1 -18.58 22.06 -3.21
C MET A 1 -18.11 21.16 -4.35
N SER A 2 -16.80 21.04 -4.57
CA SER A 2 -16.28 20.09 -5.55
C SER A 2 -16.59 18.66 -5.09
N ALA A 3 -16.95 17.75 -6.02
CA ALA A 3 -17.13 16.34 -5.67
C ALA A 3 -15.80 15.79 -5.17
N LEU A 4 -15.84 14.96 -4.11
CA LEU A 4 -14.65 14.27 -3.63
C LEU A 4 -14.15 13.31 -4.72
N PRO A 5 -12.82 13.18 -4.91
CA PRO A 5 -12.26 12.19 -5.82
C PRO A 5 -12.65 10.77 -5.38
N VAL A 6 -12.56 9.81 -6.29
CA VAL A 6 -12.82 8.40 -5.98
C VAL A 6 -11.83 7.90 -4.93
N LEU A 7 -10.56 8.29 -5.05
CA LEU A 7 -9.48 8.09 -4.10
C LEU A 7 -8.62 9.35 -4.10
N ALA A 8 -8.50 10.00 -2.94
CA ALA A 8 -7.56 11.10 -2.77
C ALA A 8 -6.16 10.54 -2.52
N THR A 9 -5.14 11.12 -3.16
CA THR A 9 -3.74 10.68 -2.96
C THR A 9 -2.84 11.83 -2.60
N GLN A 10 -1.85 11.57 -1.72
CA GLN A 10 -0.84 12.56 -1.35
C GLN A 10 0.49 11.90 -0.97
N TRP A 11 1.59 12.45 -1.48
CA TRP A 11 2.94 12.17 -0.98
C TRP A 11 3.28 13.12 0.16
N LEU A 12 3.54 12.56 1.35
CA LEU A 12 3.96 13.34 2.52
C LEU A 12 5.47 13.50 2.47
N ALA A 13 5.92 14.75 2.26
CA ALA A 13 7.34 15.02 2.02
C ALA A 13 8.22 14.87 3.29
N ARG A 14 7.63 14.95 4.50
CA ARG A 14 8.38 14.73 5.73
C ARG A 14 8.54 13.24 6.02
N PRO A 15 9.69 12.79 6.52
CA PRO A 15 9.85 11.43 6.98
C PRO A 15 8.91 11.14 8.17
N ILE A 16 8.32 9.93 8.18
CA ILE A 16 7.46 9.46 9.26
C ILE A 16 7.95 8.08 9.67
N ALA A 17 8.31 7.90 10.94
CA ALA A 17 8.58 6.58 11.49
C ALA A 17 7.28 5.80 11.59
N TYR A 18 7.23 4.63 10.97
CA TYR A 18 6.09 3.74 11.02
C TYR A 18 6.27 2.70 12.14
N ASP A 19 5.35 2.67 13.10
CA ASP A 19 5.37 1.76 14.23
C ASP A 19 4.10 0.88 14.35
N GLY A 20 3.16 1.01 13.39
CA GLY A 20 1.87 0.33 13.37
C GLY A 20 0.72 1.25 13.79
N SER A 21 0.96 2.20 14.69
CA SER A 21 -0.08 3.11 15.21
C SER A 21 -0.74 3.99 14.12
N GLN A 22 -0.10 4.14 12.97
CA GLN A 22 -0.64 4.85 11.81
C GLN A 22 -1.77 4.09 11.12
N LEU A 23 -1.85 2.78 11.31
CA LEU A 23 -2.89 1.93 10.69
C LEU A 23 -4.19 1.95 11.50
N ARG A 24 -4.77 3.13 11.64
CA ARG A 24 -6.01 3.37 12.39
C ARG A 24 -6.93 4.34 11.65
N SER A 25 -8.22 4.29 12.01
CA SER A 25 -9.22 5.21 11.44
C SER A 25 -8.82 6.67 11.60
N HIS A 26 -9.05 7.45 10.53
CA HIS A 26 -8.86 8.90 10.49
C HIS A 26 -7.40 9.37 10.68
N TRP A 27 -6.43 8.46 10.64
CA TRP A 27 -5.03 8.89 10.70
C TRP A 27 -4.67 9.77 9.48
N ILE A 28 -5.12 9.37 8.26
CA ILE A 28 -4.88 10.15 7.05
C ILE A 28 -5.55 11.53 7.13
N LEU A 29 -6.77 11.60 7.68
CA LEU A 29 -7.43 12.89 7.89
C LEU A 29 -6.63 13.80 8.85
N ALA A 30 -6.17 13.25 9.97
CA ALA A 30 -5.40 14.00 10.95
C ALA A 30 -4.03 14.44 10.43
N GLU A 31 -3.37 13.59 9.64
CA GLU A 31 -2.00 13.80 9.14
C GLU A 31 -1.95 14.67 7.89
N ALA A 32 -2.87 14.46 6.95
CA ALA A 32 -2.85 15.05 5.61
C ALA A 32 -4.06 15.95 5.31
N GLY A 33 -5.06 15.99 6.19
CA GLY A 33 -6.30 16.76 5.97
C GLY A 33 -7.21 16.20 4.86
N LEU A 34 -6.95 14.99 4.37
CA LEU A 34 -7.74 14.36 3.32
C LEU A 34 -9.02 13.74 3.91
N VAL A 35 -10.16 14.09 3.32
CA VAL A 35 -11.49 13.61 3.73
C VAL A 35 -11.96 12.52 2.77
N GLY A 36 -12.46 11.40 3.30
CA GLY A 36 -12.98 10.28 2.52
C GLY A 36 -11.92 9.23 2.21
N ASP A 37 -12.15 8.43 1.15
CA ASP A 37 -11.22 7.39 0.73
C ASP A 37 -9.89 8.02 0.29
N ALA A 38 -8.79 7.63 0.92
CA ALA A 38 -7.50 8.22 0.67
C ALA A 38 -6.35 7.22 0.77
N LEU A 39 -5.30 7.46 -0.02
CA LEU A 39 -4.03 6.76 0.01
C LEU A 39 -2.90 7.77 0.14
N VAL A 40 -2.11 7.67 1.18
CA VAL A 40 -0.91 8.50 1.35
C VAL A 40 0.34 7.67 1.24
N GLY A 41 1.39 8.28 0.67
CA GLY A 41 2.73 7.71 0.63
C GLY A 41 3.70 8.59 1.41
N PHE A 42 4.69 7.98 2.07
CA PHE A 42 5.75 8.66 2.78
C PHE A 42 6.99 7.77 2.92
N ARG A 43 8.09 8.35 3.35
CA ARG A 43 9.33 7.64 3.61
C ARG A 43 9.69 7.68 5.08
N GLY A 44 10.32 6.62 5.59
CA GLY A 44 10.85 6.57 6.95
C GLY A 44 11.21 5.17 7.43
N PRO A 45 11.76 5.07 8.65
CA PRO A 45 12.03 3.78 9.26
C PRO A 45 10.75 3.04 9.63
N CYS A 46 10.85 1.74 9.72
CA CYS A 46 9.79 0.84 10.18
C CYS A 46 10.23 0.11 11.45
N ASN A 47 9.38 0.10 12.46
CA ASN A 47 9.55 -0.73 13.65
C ASN A 47 8.18 -0.99 14.29
N VAL A 48 7.48 -2.02 13.79
CA VAL A 48 6.12 -2.32 14.26
C VAL A 48 6.18 -2.88 15.68
N LEU A 49 5.45 -2.24 16.59
CA LEU A 49 5.31 -2.65 17.98
C LEU A 49 4.45 -3.91 18.07
N LEU A 50 4.72 -4.74 19.06
CA LEU A 50 4.08 -6.05 19.21
C LEU A 50 2.56 -5.93 19.42
N ASP A 51 2.11 -4.91 20.13
CA ASP A 51 0.70 -4.58 20.37
C ASP A 51 -0.02 -3.94 19.17
N GLU A 52 0.73 -3.49 18.17
CA GLU A 52 0.21 -2.96 16.89
C GLU A 52 0.25 -4.01 15.76
N MET A 53 0.75 -5.22 16.03
CA MET A 53 0.85 -6.28 15.05
C MET A 53 -0.54 -6.88 14.77
N ALA A 54 -1.04 -6.68 13.55
CA ALA A 54 -2.38 -7.13 13.15
C ALA A 54 -2.40 -8.55 12.57
N ASP A 55 -1.27 -9.06 12.02
CA ASP A 55 -1.16 -10.44 11.57
C ASP A 55 -0.78 -11.35 12.75
N LEU A 56 -1.66 -12.31 13.04
CA LEU A 56 -1.43 -13.26 14.13
C LEU A 56 -0.23 -14.18 13.89
N ALA A 57 0.14 -14.42 12.63
CA ALA A 57 1.30 -15.24 12.29
C ALA A 57 2.63 -14.51 12.58
N ASP A 58 2.64 -13.18 12.65
CA ASP A 58 3.84 -12.39 12.91
C ASP A 58 4.13 -12.23 14.41
N LEU A 59 3.18 -12.57 15.30
CA LEU A 59 3.34 -12.40 16.76
C LEU A 59 4.51 -13.21 17.34
N ASP A 60 4.76 -14.40 16.79
CA ASP A 60 5.88 -15.26 17.17
C ASP A 60 7.11 -15.09 16.25
N GLY A 61 7.04 -14.11 15.34
CA GLY A 61 8.04 -13.86 14.30
C GLY A 61 9.24 -13.06 14.80
N PRO A 62 10.23 -12.82 13.93
CA PRO A 62 11.45 -12.08 14.26
C PRO A 62 11.22 -10.56 14.43
N GLY A 63 9.97 -10.09 14.33
CA GLY A 63 9.57 -8.70 14.32
C GLY A 63 9.65 -8.07 12.93
N ILE A 64 8.98 -6.92 12.78
CA ILE A 64 8.90 -6.18 11.51
C ILE A 64 9.64 -4.85 11.70
N ARG A 65 10.82 -4.73 11.10
CA ARG A 65 11.65 -3.51 11.16
C ARG A 65 12.53 -3.36 9.93
N ALA A 66 12.82 -2.11 9.59
CA ALA A 66 13.75 -1.71 8.55
C ALA A 66 14.19 -0.25 8.80
N ASP A 67 15.41 0.10 8.36
CA ASP A 67 15.95 1.43 8.60
C ASP A 67 15.31 2.50 7.72
N ASP A 68 14.85 2.13 6.51
CA ASP A 68 14.27 3.08 5.57
C ASP A 68 13.35 2.36 4.56
N MET A 69 12.09 2.75 4.52
CA MET A 69 11.08 2.21 3.64
C MET A 69 10.26 3.31 2.96
N VAL A 70 9.67 2.98 1.83
CA VAL A 70 8.55 3.73 1.24
C VAL A 70 7.27 3.09 1.72
N HIS A 71 6.49 3.83 2.49
CA HIS A 71 5.23 3.39 3.10
C HIS A 71 4.04 3.94 2.34
N PHE A 72 2.97 3.16 2.32
CA PHE A 72 1.65 3.53 1.84
C PHE A 72 0.61 3.14 2.88
N VAL A 73 -0.24 4.10 3.27
CA VAL A 73 -1.40 3.85 4.12
C VAL A 73 -2.65 4.21 3.33
N TRP A 74 -3.54 3.25 3.18
CA TRP A 74 -4.82 3.40 2.49
C TRP A 74 -5.96 3.25 3.47
N GLU A 75 -6.85 4.23 3.52
CA GLU A 75 -8.09 4.18 4.28
C GLU A 75 -9.30 4.35 3.36
N SER A 76 -10.31 3.49 3.50
CA SER A 76 -11.54 3.56 2.72
C SER A 76 -12.77 3.40 3.62
N PHE A 77 -13.69 4.36 3.53
CA PHE A 77 -14.91 4.44 4.34
C PHE A 77 -16.14 3.87 3.64
N ARG A 78 -16.03 3.46 2.38
CA ARG A 78 -17.19 2.99 1.61
C ARG A 78 -17.75 1.70 2.17
N GLU A 79 -16.89 0.76 2.53
CA GLU A 79 -17.29 -0.54 3.05
C GLU A 79 -16.17 -1.04 3.98
N PRO A 80 -16.36 -1.09 5.31
CA PRO A 80 -15.39 -1.65 6.24
C PRO A 80 -15.44 -3.19 6.20
N ASP A 81 -15.08 -3.76 5.05
CA ASP A 81 -15.05 -5.20 4.77
C ASP A 81 -13.62 -5.69 4.66
N LEU A 82 -13.25 -6.70 5.46
CA LEU A 82 -11.89 -7.24 5.50
C LEU A 82 -11.50 -7.93 4.19
N LEU A 83 -12.43 -8.67 3.56
CA LEU A 83 -12.13 -9.34 2.29
C LEU A 83 -11.83 -8.32 1.19
N LEU A 84 -12.61 -7.23 1.14
CA LEU A 84 -12.37 -6.14 0.20
C LEU A 84 -11.05 -5.41 0.51
N ALA A 85 -10.70 -5.23 1.79
CA ALA A 85 -9.40 -4.68 2.19
C ALA A 85 -8.24 -5.57 1.70
N VAL A 86 -8.35 -6.90 1.84
CA VAL A 86 -7.37 -7.86 1.32
C VAL A 86 -7.29 -7.80 -0.21
N HIS A 87 -8.41 -7.66 -0.93
CA HIS A 87 -8.37 -7.48 -2.39
C HIS A 87 -7.64 -6.19 -2.79
N ARG A 88 -7.86 -5.07 -2.08
CA ARG A 88 -7.13 -3.81 -2.30
C ARG A 88 -5.63 -3.95 -2.02
N GLN A 89 -5.26 -4.65 -0.93
CA GLN A 89 -3.88 -4.98 -0.62
C GLN A 89 -3.21 -5.76 -1.76
N ARG A 90 -3.89 -6.79 -2.28
CA ARG A 90 -3.38 -7.63 -3.37
C ARG A 90 -3.26 -6.86 -4.70
N LEU A 91 -4.21 -5.97 -4.99
CA LEU A 91 -4.16 -5.11 -6.16
C LEU A 91 -3.00 -4.11 -6.04
N LEU A 92 -2.86 -3.43 -4.90
CA LEU A 92 -1.75 -2.50 -4.65
C LEU A 92 -0.38 -3.18 -4.81
N SER A 93 -0.24 -4.41 -4.29
CA SER A 93 0.97 -5.21 -4.48
C SER A 93 1.23 -5.57 -5.95
N ALA A 94 0.17 -5.88 -6.72
CA ALA A 94 0.29 -6.18 -8.14
C ALA A 94 0.70 -4.93 -8.95
N GLU A 95 0.07 -3.79 -8.71
CA GLU A 95 0.40 -2.52 -9.36
C GLU A 95 1.84 -2.08 -9.04
N ALA A 96 2.28 -2.26 -7.78
CA ALA A 96 3.66 -2.00 -7.40
C ALA A 96 4.65 -2.90 -8.15
N ALA A 97 4.34 -4.20 -8.31
CA ALA A 97 5.17 -5.12 -9.08
C ALA A 97 5.24 -4.74 -10.56
N GLU A 98 4.12 -4.39 -11.18
CA GLU A 98 4.04 -3.95 -12.57
C GLU A 98 4.83 -2.65 -12.79
N LEU A 99 4.68 -1.68 -11.89
CA LEU A 99 5.43 -0.43 -11.96
C LEU A 99 6.94 -0.67 -11.83
N LEU A 100 7.37 -1.58 -10.96
CA LEU A 100 8.78 -1.95 -10.81
C LEU A 100 9.35 -2.63 -12.06
N GLN A 101 8.56 -3.42 -12.82
CA GLN A 101 9.01 -3.98 -14.10
C GLN A 101 9.40 -2.90 -15.11
N VAL A 102 8.80 -1.70 -14.99
CA VAL A 102 9.06 -0.57 -15.89
C VAL A 102 10.19 0.32 -15.37
N MET A 103 10.28 0.51 -14.04
CA MET A 103 11.22 1.46 -13.44
C MET A 103 12.58 0.86 -13.10
N ALA A 104 12.65 -0.45 -12.83
CA ALA A 104 13.87 -1.11 -12.42
C ALA A 104 14.88 -1.28 -13.59
N ALA A 105 16.13 -1.47 -13.25
CA ALA A 105 17.19 -1.73 -14.20
C ALA A 105 16.87 -2.96 -15.10
N PRO A 106 17.26 -2.95 -16.38
CA PRO A 106 17.01 -4.04 -17.32
C PRO A 106 17.47 -5.41 -16.76
N GLY A 107 16.62 -6.42 -16.88
CA GLY A 107 16.89 -7.77 -16.39
C GLY A 107 16.49 -8.01 -14.92
N THR A 108 16.05 -6.98 -14.20
CA THR A 108 15.46 -7.14 -12.88
C THR A 108 14.15 -7.92 -12.98
N ARG A 109 14.03 -8.96 -12.14
CA ARG A 109 12.80 -9.75 -12.04
C ARG A 109 12.20 -9.58 -10.65
N VAL A 110 11.09 -8.87 -10.58
CA VAL A 110 10.26 -8.79 -9.37
C VAL A 110 9.22 -9.91 -9.42
N VAL A 111 9.13 -10.69 -8.36
CA VAL A 111 8.17 -11.81 -8.23
C VAL A 111 7.20 -11.48 -7.10
N ARG A 112 5.91 -11.55 -7.38
CA ARG A 112 4.86 -11.40 -6.37
C ARG A 112 4.41 -12.78 -5.87
N SER A 113 4.34 -12.94 -4.56
CA SER A 113 3.74 -14.09 -3.89
C SER A 113 2.74 -13.60 -2.86
N GLY A 114 1.47 -13.73 -3.18
CA GLY A 114 0.44 -13.13 -2.35
C GLY A 114 0.48 -11.59 -2.38
N ASP A 115 0.72 -10.97 -1.25
CA ASP A 115 0.93 -9.52 -1.06
C ASP A 115 2.42 -9.15 -1.00
N ASP A 116 3.30 -10.13 -0.88
CA ASP A 116 4.75 -9.91 -0.81
C ASP A 116 5.39 -9.81 -2.19
N LEU A 117 6.39 -8.95 -2.31
CA LEU A 117 7.28 -8.81 -3.46
C LEU A 117 8.69 -9.30 -3.11
N PHE A 118 9.31 -9.98 -4.06
CA PHE A 118 10.66 -10.53 -3.93
C PHE A 118 11.51 -10.18 -5.14
N VAL A 119 12.83 -10.06 -4.90
CA VAL A 119 13.86 -10.04 -5.95
C VAL A 119 14.92 -11.09 -5.58
N GLY A 120 15.03 -12.13 -6.38
CA GLY A 120 15.77 -13.33 -5.98
C GLY A 120 15.21 -13.90 -4.68
N ASP A 121 16.07 -14.10 -3.67
CA ASP A 121 15.69 -14.57 -2.34
C ASP A 121 15.41 -13.42 -1.35
N GLY A 122 15.53 -12.17 -1.78
CA GLY A 122 15.35 -10.99 -0.94
C GLY A 122 13.89 -10.55 -0.90
N LYS A 123 13.32 -10.40 0.31
CA LYS A 123 11.99 -9.82 0.50
C LYS A 123 12.06 -8.32 0.29
N LEU A 124 11.27 -7.79 -0.66
CA LEU A 124 11.26 -6.37 -1.01
C LEU A 124 10.19 -5.59 -0.26
N SER A 125 9.06 -6.24 0.06
CA SER A 125 7.90 -5.56 0.65
C SER A 125 7.36 -6.24 1.90
N ILE A 126 6.56 -5.49 2.64
CA ILE A 126 5.66 -5.95 3.70
C ILE A 126 4.28 -5.36 3.47
N SER A 127 3.22 -6.04 3.90
CA SER A 127 1.88 -5.46 3.88
C SER A 127 0.94 -6.11 4.87
N ILE A 128 -0.12 -5.38 5.22
CA ILE A 128 -1.22 -5.85 6.05
C ILE A 128 -2.52 -5.17 5.64
N ALA A 129 -3.62 -5.90 5.70
CA ALA A 129 -4.98 -5.38 5.58
C ALA A 129 -5.74 -5.64 6.88
N THR A 130 -6.48 -4.65 7.35
CA THR A 130 -7.33 -4.74 8.54
C THR A 130 -8.58 -3.89 8.39
N VAL A 131 -9.46 -3.92 9.38
CA VAL A 131 -10.66 -3.10 9.44
C VAL A 131 -10.81 -2.44 10.80
N SER A 132 -11.38 -1.25 10.78
CA SER A 132 -11.90 -0.55 11.95
C SER A 132 -13.43 -0.61 11.94
N PRO A 133 -14.12 -0.12 12.98
CA PRO A 133 -15.59 -0.02 12.95
C PRO A 133 -16.16 0.87 11.83
N VAL A 134 -15.36 1.75 11.24
CA VAL A 134 -15.83 2.75 10.26
C VAL A 134 -15.09 2.72 8.92
N SER A 135 -13.96 2.03 8.84
CA SER A 135 -13.13 2.01 7.62
C SER A 135 -12.37 0.70 7.44
N SER A 136 -11.99 0.38 6.20
CA SER A 136 -10.97 -0.61 5.89
C SER A 136 -9.62 0.07 5.71
N LEU A 137 -8.56 -0.62 6.13
CA LEU A 137 -7.21 -0.09 6.22
C LEU A 137 -6.22 -1.05 5.58
N VAL A 138 -5.29 -0.53 4.80
CA VAL A 138 -4.18 -1.28 4.22
C VAL A 138 -2.89 -0.52 4.47
N HIS A 139 -1.88 -1.19 4.98
CA HIS A 139 -0.50 -0.74 4.93
C HIS A 139 0.28 -1.60 3.95
N PHE A 140 1.08 -0.96 3.12
CA PHE A 140 2.02 -1.59 2.19
C PHE A 140 3.31 -0.80 2.22
N ALA A 141 4.44 -1.48 2.30
CA ALA A 141 5.73 -0.79 2.27
C ALA A 141 6.79 -1.59 1.52
N LEU A 142 7.75 -0.87 0.91
CA LEU A 142 8.90 -1.44 0.24
C LEU A 142 10.18 -0.91 0.87
N ASN A 143 11.20 -1.77 1.01
CA ASN A 143 12.50 -1.32 1.47
C ASN A 143 13.07 -0.30 0.47
N ALA A 144 13.33 0.91 0.93
CA ALA A 144 14.00 1.95 0.15
C ALA A 144 15.49 1.64 0.03
N THR A 145 16.11 1.33 1.16
CA THR A 145 17.52 0.92 1.28
C THR A 145 17.63 -0.40 2.05
N GLN A 146 18.78 -1.03 2.02
CA GLN A 146 19.09 -2.18 2.90
C GLN A 146 19.35 -1.68 4.32
N GLY A 147 18.98 -2.49 5.31
CA GLY A 147 19.30 -2.28 6.72
C GLY A 147 18.13 -2.52 7.67
N GLY A 148 18.47 -2.89 8.90
CA GLY A 148 17.54 -3.04 10.03
C GLY A 148 16.62 -4.26 10.01
N ALA A 149 16.40 -4.89 8.86
CA ALA A 149 15.49 -6.03 8.72
C ALA A 149 16.06 -7.31 9.36
N PRO A 150 15.20 -8.12 10.04
CA PRO A 150 15.65 -9.39 10.64
C PRO A 150 15.76 -10.55 9.65
N VAL A 151 15.38 -10.33 8.40
CA VAL A 151 15.39 -11.32 7.30
C VAL A 151 16.18 -10.77 6.11
N ARG A 152 16.52 -11.65 5.16
CA ARG A 152 17.15 -11.22 3.92
C ARG A 152 16.18 -10.36 3.09
N THR A 153 16.62 -9.17 2.70
CA THR A 153 15.83 -8.21 1.95
C THR A 153 16.44 -7.86 0.60
N ALA A 154 15.61 -7.33 -0.29
CA ALA A 154 15.98 -6.51 -1.44
C ALA A 154 15.52 -5.08 -1.18
N ALA A 155 16.06 -4.09 -1.87
CA ALA A 155 15.71 -2.68 -1.72
C ALA A 155 15.62 -1.96 -3.08
N LEU A 156 14.80 -0.91 -3.16
CA LEU A 156 14.55 -0.14 -4.38
C LEU A 156 15.83 0.42 -5.00
N VAL A 157 16.74 0.95 -4.18
CA VAL A 157 18.00 1.54 -4.66
C VAL A 157 18.89 0.50 -5.35
N GLU A 158 18.85 -0.77 -4.95
CA GLU A 158 19.59 -1.86 -5.58
C GLU A 158 19.06 -2.20 -6.96
N LEU A 159 17.77 -1.90 -7.20
CA LEU A 159 17.12 -2.08 -8.49
C LEU A 159 17.32 -0.88 -9.43
N GLY A 160 18.07 0.13 -9.00
CA GLY A 160 18.23 1.39 -9.71
C GLY A 160 16.98 2.28 -9.68
N VAL A 161 16.10 2.06 -8.73
CA VAL A 161 14.83 2.80 -8.58
C VAL A 161 14.96 3.86 -7.48
N ASP A 162 14.67 5.11 -7.82
CA ASP A 162 14.55 6.19 -6.84
C ASP A 162 13.28 5.96 -5.99
N PRO A 163 13.42 5.83 -4.64
CA PRO A 163 12.29 5.50 -3.77
C PRO A 163 11.18 6.55 -3.77
N ASP A 164 11.51 7.84 -3.78
CA ASP A 164 10.52 8.92 -3.74
C ASP A 164 9.77 9.04 -5.08
N ALA A 165 10.50 8.88 -6.21
CA ALA A 165 9.89 8.86 -7.53
C ALA A 165 8.94 7.67 -7.69
N PHE A 166 9.35 6.48 -7.22
CA PHE A 166 8.50 5.30 -7.19
C PHE A 166 7.24 5.55 -6.36
N GLY A 167 7.41 6.07 -5.14
CA GLY A 167 6.29 6.33 -4.24
C GLY A 167 5.24 7.26 -4.86
N ARG A 168 5.66 8.39 -5.43
CA ARG A 168 4.76 9.32 -6.12
C ARG A 168 4.07 8.66 -7.32
N ARG A 169 4.82 7.91 -8.11
CA ARG A 169 4.27 7.27 -9.30
C ARG A 169 3.25 6.18 -8.95
N LEU A 170 3.48 5.41 -7.90
CA LEU A 170 2.52 4.40 -7.44
C LEU A 170 1.21 5.03 -6.97
N LEU A 171 1.24 6.17 -6.29
CA LEU A 171 0.03 6.92 -5.92
C LEU A 171 -0.81 7.30 -7.16
N ASP A 172 -0.16 7.76 -8.23
CA ASP A 172 -0.84 8.11 -9.48
C ASP A 172 -1.45 6.88 -10.17
N VAL A 173 -0.73 5.75 -10.20
CA VAL A 173 -1.19 4.49 -10.79
C VAL A 173 -2.42 3.99 -10.05
N VAL A 174 -2.37 3.91 -8.73
CA VAL A 174 -3.49 3.43 -7.90
C VAL A 174 -4.71 4.36 -8.03
N ALA A 175 -4.51 5.68 -8.05
CA ALA A 175 -5.62 6.62 -8.22
C ALA A 175 -6.33 6.43 -9.57
N ALA A 176 -5.56 6.24 -10.66
CA ALA A 176 -6.09 5.98 -11.98
C ALA A 176 -6.85 4.65 -12.05
N GLU A 177 -6.30 3.60 -11.46
CA GLU A 177 -6.96 2.28 -11.41
C GLU A 177 -8.27 2.34 -10.62
N GLN A 178 -8.29 3.01 -9.44
CA GLN A 178 -9.53 3.16 -8.68
C GLN A 178 -10.61 3.96 -9.44
N ALA A 179 -10.23 4.96 -10.21
CA ALA A 179 -11.16 5.67 -11.10
C ALA A 179 -11.70 4.74 -12.19
N SER A 180 -10.83 3.94 -12.82
CA SER A 180 -11.20 2.94 -13.84
C SER A 180 -12.15 1.86 -13.30
N ILE A 181 -11.89 1.35 -12.08
CA ILE A 181 -12.77 0.40 -11.39
C ILE A 181 -14.15 1.00 -11.14
N GLN A 182 -14.22 2.26 -10.70
CA GLN A 182 -15.50 2.94 -10.48
C GLN A 182 -16.29 3.12 -11.78
N ASP A 183 -15.62 3.47 -12.87
CA ASP A 183 -16.25 3.56 -14.19
C ASP A 183 -16.74 2.20 -14.67
N ALA A 184 -15.94 1.16 -14.50
CA ALA A 184 -16.32 -0.21 -14.86
C ALA A 184 -17.58 -0.64 -14.11
N ARG A 185 -17.65 -0.38 -12.80
CA ARG A 185 -18.81 -0.69 -11.95
C ARG A 185 -20.07 0.03 -12.42
N ALA A 186 -19.96 1.29 -12.88
CA ALA A 186 -21.10 2.13 -13.26
C ALA A 186 -21.69 1.80 -14.64
N LYS A 187 -20.88 1.20 -15.55
CA LYS A 187 -21.28 0.94 -16.93
C LYS A 187 -21.76 -0.48 -17.21
N VAL A 188 -21.76 -1.37 -16.23
CA VAL A 188 -22.15 -2.78 -16.42
C VAL A 188 -23.66 -2.91 -16.43
N ARG A 189 -24.20 -3.48 -17.53
CA ARG A 189 -25.62 -3.80 -17.67
C ARG A 189 -25.97 -5.00 -16.79
N PRO A 190 -27.00 -4.91 -15.92
CA PRO A 190 -27.44 -6.04 -15.12
C PRO A 190 -28.03 -7.15 -15.99
N LYS A 191 -27.63 -8.42 -15.77
CA LYS A 191 -28.25 -9.55 -16.45
C LYS A 191 -29.60 -9.89 -15.85
N GLY A 192 -30.60 -10.14 -16.70
CA GLY A 192 -31.93 -10.62 -16.31
C GLY A 192 -32.93 -9.53 -15.88
N ALA A 193 -32.48 -8.31 -15.62
CA ALA A 193 -33.35 -7.21 -15.16
C ALA A 193 -33.65 -6.15 -16.23
N TRP A 194 -33.06 -6.25 -17.40
CA TRP A 194 -33.21 -5.28 -18.48
C TRP A 194 -34.24 -5.75 -19.50
N GLN A 195 -35.43 -5.15 -19.46
CA GLN A 195 -36.36 -5.16 -20.61
C GLN A 195 -36.21 -3.80 -21.32
N SER A 196 -35.89 -3.83 -22.60
CA SER A 196 -35.83 -2.65 -23.48
C SER A 196 -37.17 -2.00 -23.67
#